data_a8ad5823900a6123136600a77e22babe
#
_entry.id   a8ad5823900a6123136600a77e22babe
#
_cell.length_a   1.000
_cell.length_b   1.000
_cell.length_c   1.000
_cell.angle_alpha   90.00
_cell.angle_beta   90.00
_cell.angle_gamma   90.00
#
_symmetry.space_group_name_H-M   'P 1'
#
loop_
_entity.id
_entity.type
_entity.pdbx_description
1 polymer ?
#
loop_
_entity_poly.entity_id
_entity_poly.type
_entity_poly.pdbx_seq_one_letter_code
_entity_poly.pdbx_strand_id
1 'polypeptide(L)'
;FYSAVDIELNVKPDILILTNLNNAVYTTVDPYTEAIQIQGRFRRMFEDKQTFNSLTHITNTRDLGALSREELDRQIEEYKTTYQSLIERYDKTTNSARKTSLKQQLKQICKDYLLDERLNIDYFGIDNKYNEERVKSYYQSGEKLYAAYEATKFFRVNYEERQEIIGEDDIFRIKKAPNEKERIRIFATKLIKLNEQYKENPSLDKQFFL
;
A
#
# COMPACT_ATOMS: atom_id res chain seq x y z
N PHE A 1 8.10 -2.40 12.11
CA PHE A 1 7.95 -2.91 13.48
C PHE A 1 8.13 -4.44 13.56
N TYR A 2 7.66 -5.18 12.58
CA TYR A 2 7.79 -6.63 12.47
C TYR A 2 9.14 -7.10 11.88
N SER A 3 10.01 -6.18 11.51
CA SER A 3 11.26 -6.51 10.80
C SER A 3 12.41 -7.00 11.69
N ALA A 4 12.28 -6.91 13.01
CA ALA A 4 13.40 -7.17 13.92
C ALA A 4 13.08 -8.11 15.10
N VAL A 5 11.86 -8.67 15.21
CA VAL A 5 11.43 -9.46 16.37
C VAL A 5 10.99 -10.85 15.93
N ASP A 6 11.58 -11.88 16.50
CA ASP A 6 11.07 -13.24 16.41
C ASP A 6 9.97 -13.45 17.46
N ILE A 7 8.92 -14.14 17.08
CA ILE A 7 7.73 -14.38 17.91
C ILE A 7 7.62 -15.87 18.21
N GLU A 8 7.69 -16.20 19.49
CA GLU A 8 7.47 -17.57 19.97
C GLU A 8 6.22 -17.61 20.84
N LEU A 9 5.20 -18.32 20.38
CA LEU A 9 3.93 -18.47 21.08
C LEU A 9 3.74 -19.91 21.53
N ASN A 10 3.02 -20.09 22.65
CA ASN A 10 2.67 -21.42 23.16
C ASN A 10 1.50 -22.06 22.40
N VAL A 11 0.78 -21.27 21.63
CA VAL A 11 -0.33 -21.69 20.77
C VAL A 11 -0.04 -21.30 19.33
N LYS A 12 -0.53 -22.10 18.39
CA LYS A 12 -0.40 -21.84 16.97
C LYS A 12 -1.29 -20.66 16.57
N PRO A 13 -0.72 -19.53 16.10
CA PRO A 13 -1.49 -18.30 15.87
C PRO A 13 -2.21 -18.31 14.53
N ASP A 14 -3.26 -17.49 14.44
CA ASP A 14 -3.77 -16.95 13.20
C ASP A 14 -3.18 -15.54 12.99
N ILE A 15 -2.67 -15.29 11.80
CA ILE A 15 -2.02 -14.01 11.45
C ILE A 15 -3.03 -13.17 10.67
N LEU A 16 -3.28 -11.94 11.13
CA LEU A 16 -4.15 -11.00 10.46
C LEU A 16 -3.36 -9.79 9.98
N ILE A 17 -3.38 -9.55 8.67
CA ILE A 17 -2.85 -8.35 8.03
C ILE A 17 -4.04 -7.45 7.69
N LEU A 18 -3.97 -6.18 8.08
CA LEU A 18 -4.99 -5.19 7.78
C LEU A 18 -4.39 -4.05 6.96
N THR A 19 -4.97 -3.81 5.79
CA THR A 19 -4.63 -2.68 4.90
C THR A 19 -5.88 -1.85 4.65
N ASN A 20 -5.78 -0.54 4.86
CA ASN A 20 -6.87 0.39 4.56
C ASN A 20 -6.35 1.57 3.74
N LEU A 21 -6.47 1.47 2.43
CA LEU A 21 -5.95 2.45 1.47
C LEU A 21 -6.69 3.80 1.50
N ASN A 22 -7.90 3.85 2.06
CA ASN A 22 -8.65 5.08 2.17
C ASN A 22 -8.09 6.02 3.25
N ASN A 23 -7.54 5.42 4.31
CA ASN A 23 -7.00 6.18 5.44
C ASN A 23 -5.46 6.21 5.45
N ALA A 24 -4.82 5.17 4.93
CA ALA A 24 -3.37 4.98 5.08
C ALA A 24 -2.78 4.19 3.90
N VAL A 25 -2.50 4.89 2.80
CA VAL A 25 -1.91 4.30 1.59
C VAL A 25 -0.58 3.58 1.87
N TYR A 26 0.16 4.02 2.89
CA TYR A 26 1.43 3.40 3.31
C TYR A 26 1.26 2.04 4.02
N THR A 27 0.03 1.54 4.20
CA THR A 27 -0.23 0.22 4.78
C THR A 27 -0.24 -0.91 3.75
N THR A 28 0.07 -0.61 2.49
CA THR A 28 0.27 -1.66 1.48
C THR A 28 1.33 -2.65 1.94
N VAL A 29 1.09 -3.93 1.68
CA VAL A 29 2.00 -5.03 2.02
C VAL A 29 2.39 -5.73 0.73
N ASP A 30 3.70 -5.87 0.50
CA ASP A 30 4.20 -6.62 -0.65
C ASP A 30 4.08 -8.14 -0.40
N PRO A 31 3.31 -8.88 -1.23
CA PRO A 31 3.20 -10.33 -1.13
C PRO A 31 4.54 -11.07 -1.21
N TYR A 32 5.51 -10.55 -2.02
CA TYR A 32 6.78 -11.22 -2.27
C TYR A 32 7.81 -11.04 -1.16
N THR A 33 7.70 -9.99 -0.36
CA THR A 33 8.68 -9.69 0.68
C THR A 33 8.04 -9.57 2.04
N GLU A 34 7.17 -8.60 2.27
CA GLU A 34 6.65 -8.27 3.58
C GLU A 34 5.72 -9.35 4.15
N ALA A 35 4.79 -9.87 3.34
CA ALA A 35 3.89 -10.92 3.80
C ALA A 35 4.66 -12.20 4.19
N ILE A 36 5.69 -12.56 3.42
CA ILE A 36 6.58 -13.70 3.73
C ILE A 36 7.39 -13.41 5.00
N GLN A 37 7.89 -12.20 5.17
CA GLN A 37 8.63 -11.80 6.37
C GLN A 37 7.75 -11.79 7.62
N ILE A 38 6.51 -11.31 7.51
CA ILE A 38 5.56 -11.28 8.64
C ILE A 38 5.32 -12.70 9.14
N GLN A 39 4.97 -13.64 8.27
CA GLN A 39 4.74 -15.02 8.69
C GLN A 39 6.03 -15.69 9.20
N GLY A 40 7.18 -15.37 8.60
CA GLY A 40 8.48 -15.90 8.98
C GLY A 40 8.96 -15.46 10.39
N ARG A 41 8.27 -14.51 11.04
CA ARG A 41 8.56 -14.12 12.43
C ARG A 41 8.05 -15.10 13.46
N PHE A 42 7.09 -15.95 13.12
CA PHE A 42 6.58 -16.99 13.99
C PHE A 42 7.51 -18.21 13.90
N ARG A 43 8.37 -18.39 14.90
CA ARG A 43 9.47 -19.37 14.86
C ARG A 43 9.15 -20.72 15.44
N ARG A 44 8.21 -20.78 16.39
CA ARG A 44 7.86 -22.06 17.03
C ARG A 44 7.16 -22.99 16.06
N MET A 45 7.77 -24.14 15.83
CA MET A 45 7.19 -25.20 15.02
C MET A 45 6.29 -26.09 15.88
N PHE A 46 5.10 -26.39 15.39
CA PHE A 46 4.13 -27.27 16.03
C PHE A 46 4.21 -28.69 15.44
N GLU A 47 3.45 -29.62 15.98
CA GLU A 47 3.48 -31.07 15.60
C GLU A 47 3.23 -31.30 14.09
N ASP A 48 2.39 -30.50 13.48
CA ASP A 48 2.09 -30.51 12.03
C ASP A 48 3.17 -29.82 11.15
N LYS A 49 4.31 -29.50 11.73
CA LYS A 49 5.43 -28.80 11.08
C LYS A 49 5.08 -27.42 10.52
N GLN A 50 4.08 -26.77 11.07
CA GLN A 50 3.71 -25.41 10.73
C GLN A 50 3.94 -24.46 11.91
N THR A 51 4.12 -23.18 11.64
CA THR A 51 4.37 -22.16 12.65
C THR A 51 3.13 -21.30 12.93
N PHE A 52 2.12 -21.35 12.08
CA PHE A 52 0.85 -20.61 12.20
C PHE A 52 -0.30 -21.45 11.57
N ASN A 53 -1.55 -21.13 11.91
CA ASN A 53 -2.75 -21.79 11.34
C ASN A 53 -3.12 -21.18 9.99
N SER A 54 -3.34 -19.87 9.98
CA SER A 54 -3.76 -19.14 8.81
C SER A 54 -3.11 -17.75 8.76
N LEU A 55 -3.00 -17.21 7.55
CA LEU A 55 -2.70 -15.81 7.32
C LEU A 55 -3.85 -15.22 6.52
N THR A 56 -4.55 -14.26 7.12
CA THR A 56 -5.64 -13.53 6.47
C THR A 56 -5.22 -12.10 6.20
N HIS A 57 -5.33 -11.68 4.95
CA HIS A 57 -5.12 -10.29 4.57
C HIS A 57 -6.46 -9.65 4.23
N ILE A 58 -6.92 -8.73 5.07
CA ILE A 58 -8.12 -7.92 4.83
C ILE A 58 -7.66 -6.58 4.27
N THR A 59 -8.12 -6.24 3.09
CA THR A 59 -7.76 -5.01 2.39
C THR A 59 -8.91 -4.49 1.56
N ASN A 60 -8.95 -3.19 1.36
CA ASN A 60 -9.68 -2.59 0.25
C ASN A 60 -8.74 -2.36 -0.93
N THR A 61 -9.30 -2.29 -2.12
CA THR A 61 -8.56 -2.00 -3.35
C THR A 61 -8.85 -0.58 -3.82
N ARG A 62 -7.83 0.04 -4.40
CA ARG A 62 -7.93 1.39 -4.95
C ARG A 62 -6.85 1.60 -6.01
N ASP A 63 -7.19 2.32 -7.08
CA ASP A 63 -6.16 2.81 -7.99
C ASP A 63 -5.29 3.85 -7.28
N LEU A 64 -4.03 3.48 -7.04
CA LEU A 64 -3.02 4.33 -6.39
C LEU A 64 -2.19 5.12 -7.41
N GLY A 65 -2.58 5.11 -8.69
CA GLY A 65 -1.86 5.77 -9.77
C GLY A 65 -0.47 5.17 -9.97
N ALA A 66 -0.38 3.82 -9.93
CA ALA A 66 0.88 3.12 -10.19
C ALA A 66 1.37 3.39 -11.61
N LEU A 67 2.62 3.80 -11.73
CA LEU A 67 3.28 3.96 -13.02
C LEU A 67 3.64 2.59 -13.59
N SER A 68 3.50 2.44 -14.91
CA SER A 68 4.07 1.29 -15.61
C SER A 68 5.61 1.37 -15.60
N ARG A 69 6.25 0.23 -15.86
CA ARG A 69 7.71 0.18 -15.90
C ARG A 69 8.26 1.14 -16.96
N GLU A 70 7.63 1.18 -18.12
CA GLU A 70 8.05 2.03 -19.23
C GLU A 70 7.90 3.53 -18.91
N GLU A 71 6.84 3.89 -18.17
CA GLU A 71 6.64 5.28 -17.71
C GLU A 71 7.68 5.67 -16.68
N LEU A 72 7.97 4.78 -15.74
CA LEU A 72 8.97 5.02 -14.72
C LEU A 72 10.39 5.09 -15.32
N ASP A 73 10.74 4.17 -16.25
CA ASP A 73 12.01 4.19 -16.98
C ASP A 73 12.21 5.54 -17.68
N ARG A 74 11.18 6.04 -18.37
CA ARG A 74 11.21 7.32 -19.07
C ARG A 74 11.44 8.49 -18.11
N GLN A 75 10.71 8.51 -16.98
CA GLN A 75 10.89 9.54 -15.96
C GLN A 75 12.31 9.53 -15.36
N ILE A 76 12.84 8.36 -15.06
CA ILE A 76 14.19 8.22 -14.49
C ILE A 76 15.24 8.71 -15.49
N GLU A 77 15.12 8.40 -16.77
CA GLU A 77 16.06 8.87 -17.79
C GLU A 77 15.97 10.40 -18.01
N GLU A 78 14.79 10.98 -17.98
CA GLU A 78 14.62 12.45 -18.00
C GLU A 78 15.31 13.11 -16.81
N TYR A 79 15.14 12.56 -15.59
CA TYR A 79 15.81 13.08 -14.40
C TYR A 79 17.32 12.90 -14.46
N LYS A 80 17.84 11.77 -14.94
CA LYS A 80 19.27 11.53 -15.12
C LYS A 80 19.88 12.51 -16.11
N THR A 81 19.20 12.80 -17.21
CA THR A 81 19.64 13.79 -18.20
C THR A 81 19.75 15.18 -17.58
N THR A 82 18.73 15.58 -16.82
CA THR A 82 18.71 16.86 -16.10
C THR A 82 19.81 16.91 -15.03
N TYR A 83 19.99 15.82 -14.29
CA TYR A 83 21.04 15.67 -13.28
C TYR A 83 22.42 15.88 -13.90
N GLN A 84 22.74 15.20 -15.00
CA GLN A 84 24.04 15.34 -15.69
C GLN A 84 24.35 16.78 -16.06
N SER A 85 23.37 17.50 -16.60
CA SER A 85 23.53 18.93 -16.95
C SER A 85 23.79 19.82 -15.73
N LEU A 86 23.14 19.55 -14.60
CA LEU A 86 23.27 20.36 -13.39
C LEU A 86 24.53 20.03 -12.60
N ILE A 87 24.90 18.75 -12.50
CA ILE A 87 26.06 18.31 -11.73
C ILE A 87 27.37 18.81 -12.38
N GLU A 88 27.47 18.81 -13.70
CA GLU A 88 28.60 19.40 -14.39
C GLU A 88 28.78 20.89 -14.07
N ARG A 89 27.68 21.65 -13.97
CA ARG A 89 27.73 23.06 -13.58
C ARG A 89 28.11 23.23 -12.12
N TYR A 90 27.63 22.36 -11.26
CA TYR A 90 27.93 22.34 -9.83
C TYR A 90 29.43 22.11 -9.60
N ASP A 91 30.04 21.14 -10.30
CA ASP A 91 31.43 20.77 -10.13
C ASP A 91 32.38 21.86 -10.69
N LYS A 92 32.02 22.50 -11.81
CA LYS A 92 32.78 23.59 -12.43
C LYS A 92 32.67 24.91 -11.69
N THR A 93 31.73 25.07 -10.75
CA THR A 93 31.47 26.32 -10.06
C THR A 93 32.36 26.46 -8.82
N THR A 94 33.12 27.56 -8.73
CA THR A 94 33.92 27.93 -7.54
C THR A 94 33.18 28.91 -6.61
N ASN A 95 32.16 29.63 -7.11
CA ASN A 95 31.35 30.56 -6.32
C ASN A 95 30.41 29.82 -5.37
N SER A 96 30.54 30.01 -4.06
CA SER A 96 29.80 29.30 -3.02
C SER A 96 28.28 29.54 -3.08
N ALA A 97 27.85 30.80 -3.35
CA ALA A 97 26.42 31.12 -3.44
C ALA A 97 25.79 30.43 -4.65
N ARG A 98 26.47 30.41 -5.79
CA ARG A 98 26.01 29.71 -6.98
C ARG A 98 25.98 28.17 -6.77
N LYS A 99 26.96 27.65 -6.06
CA LYS A 99 27.05 26.24 -5.70
C LYS A 99 25.87 25.81 -4.82
N THR A 100 25.52 26.64 -3.83
CA THR A 100 24.33 26.43 -2.98
C THR A 100 23.03 26.44 -3.80
N SER A 101 22.88 27.39 -4.71
CA SER A 101 21.70 27.47 -5.60
C SER A 101 21.57 26.23 -6.50
N LEU A 102 22.68 25.76 -7.10
CA LEU A 102 22.68 24.56 -7.93
C LEU A 102 22.35 23.31 -7.12
N LYS A 103 22.84 23.20 -5.87
CA LYS A 103 22.50 22.11 -4.95
C LYS A 103 21.00 22.09 -4.64
N GLN A 104 20.40 23.26 -4.43
CA GLN A 104 18.95 23.36 -4.21
C GLN A 104 18.17 22.95 -5.46
N GLN A 105 18.59 23.40 -6.65
CA GLN A 105 17.97 22.99 -7.91
C GLN A 105 18.05 21.48 -8.13
N LEU A 106 19.20 20.85 -7.90
CA LEU A 106 19.34 19.39 -7.98
C LEU A 106 18.34 18.68 -7.07
N LYS A 107 18.22 19.12 -5.81
CA LYS A 107 17.26 18.53 -4.85
C LYS A 107 15.79 18.77 -5.22
N GLN A 108 15.46 19.87 -5.88
CA GLN A 108 14.09 20.18 -6.29
C GLN A 108 13.66 19.44 -7.56
N ILE A 109 14.57 19.28 -8.51
CA ILE A 109 14.29 18.70 -9.83
C ILE A 109 14.44 17.18 -9.77
N CYS A 110 15.50 16.69 -9.13
CA CYS A 110 15.71 15.27 -8.94
C CYS A 110 14.88 14.80 -7.73
N LYS A 111 14.02 13.81 -7.96
CA LYS A 111 13.21 13.24 -6.88
C LYS A 111 14.11 12.62 -5.80
N ASP A 112 13.60 12.58 -4.55
CA ASP A 112 14.35 12.12 -3.37
C ASP A 112 14.90 10.68 -3.52
N TYR A 113 14.28 9.85 -4.36
CA TYR A 113 14.74 8.49 -4.62
C TYR A 113 15.87 8.41 -5.67
N LEU A 114 16.20 9.51 -6.36
CA LEU A 114 17.19 9.51 -7.43
C LEU A 114 18.60 9.85 -6.94
N LEU A 115 18.73 10.65 -5.90
CA LEU A 115 20.01 11.13 -5.40
C LEU A 115 20.20 10.82 -3.91
N ASP A 116 21.42 10.39 -3.57
CA ASP A 116 21.86 10.26 -2.19
C ASP A 116 22.15 11.64 -1.55
N GLU A 117 22.51 11.65 -0.28
CA GLU A 117 22.85 12.88 0.47
C GLU A 117 24.08 13.61 -0.12
N ARG A 118 24.95 12.90 -0.84
CA ARG A 118 26.16 13.40 -1.48
C ARG A 118 25.92 13.86 -2.92
N LEU A 119 24.68 13.82 -3.38
CA LEU A 119 24.26 14.14 -4.76
C LEU A 119 24.73 13.13 -5.81
N ASN A 120 25.07 11.91 -5.45
CA ASN A 120 25.29 10.84 -6.42
C ASN A 120 23.98 10.15 -6.75
N ILE A 121 23.91 9.49 -7.90
CA ILE A 121 22.75 8.67 -8.26
C ILE A 121 22.59 7.54 -7.25
N ASP A 122 21.42 7.47 -6.62
CA ASP A 122 21.07 6.43 -5.67
C ASP A 122 20.35 5.28 -6.38
N TYR A 123 21.13 4.30 -6.81
CA TYR A 123 20.59 3.10 -7.46
C TYR A 123 19.68 2.29 -6.55
N PHE A 124 19.92 2.29 -5.23
CA PHE A 124 19.06 1.62 -4.27
C PHE A 124 17.71 2.33 -4.13
N GLY A 125 17.72 3.66 -4.10
CA GLY A 125 16.50 4.47 -4.13
C GLY A 125 15.67 4.24 -5.40
N ILE A 126 16.34 4.11 -6.54
CA ILE A 126 15.69 3.79 -7.83
C ILE A 126 15.04 2.40 -7.76
N ASP A 127 15.75 1.38 -7.28
CA ASP A 127 15.20 0.02 -7.14
C ASP A 127 14.00 -0.01 -6.17
N ASN A 128 14.08 0.71 -5.06
CA ASN A 128 12.96 0.88 -4.15
C ASN A 128 11.76 1.52 -4.84
N LYS A 129 11.99 2.51 -5.72
CA LYS A 129 10.91 3.15 -6.47
C LYS A 129 10.20 2.17 -7.42
N TYR A 130 10.96 1.32 -8.13
CA TYR A 130 10.37 0.24 -8.92
C TYR A 130 9.52 -0.71 -8.08
N ASN A 131 10.00 -1.09 -6.91
CA ASN A 131 9.26 -1.95 -5.99
C ASN A 131 7.98 -1.29 -5.47
N GLU A 132 8.03 0.00 -5.10
CA GLU A 132 6.84 0.75 -4.70
C GLU A 132 5.76 0.78 -5.78
N GLU A 133 6.13 1.13 -7.02
CA GLU A 133 5.18 1.18 -8.13
C GLU A 133 4.61 -0.21 -8.45
N ARG A 134 5.43 -1.25 -8.38
CA ARG A 134 4.99 -2.63 -8.51
C ARG A 134 3.98 -3.00 -7.43
N VAL A 135 4.24 -2.69 -6.15
CA VAL A 135 3.32 -2.98 -5.05
C VAL A 135 2.02 -2.20 -5.21
N LYS A 136 2.06 -0.91 -5.55
CA LYS A 136 0.87 -0.11 -5.84
C LYS A 136 0.00 -0.74 -6.93
N SER A 137 0.62 -1.33 -7.96
CA SER A 137 -0.11 -1.95 -9.06
C SER A 137 -0.94 -3.17 -8.63
N TYR A 138 -0.52 -3.88 -7.58
CA TYR A 138 -1.27 -5.02 -7.06
C TYR A 138 -2.61 -4.61 -6.43
N TYR A 139 -2.64 -3.43 -5.82
CA TYR A 139 -3.83 -2.94 -5.11
C TYR A 139 -4.86 -2.25 -6.00
N GLN A 140 -4.66 -2.22 -7.33
CA GLN A 140 -5.65 -1.68 -8.26
C GLN A 140 -6.94 -2.51 -8.31
N SER A 141 -6.85 -3.84 -8.04
CA SER A 141 -8.01 -4.72 -7.89
C SER A 141 -7.68 -5.91 -6.99
N GLY A 142 -8.72 -6.52 -6.39
CA GLY A 142 -8.56 -7.74 -5.59
C GLY A 142 -7.95 -8.88 -6.39
N GLU A 143 -8.33 -9.02 -7.66
CA GLU A 143 -7.79 -10.04 -8.57
C GLU A 143 -6.28 -9.88 -8.80
N LYS A 144 -5.78 -8.63 -8.95
CA LYS A 144 -4.35 -8.38 -9.12
C LYS A 144 -3.57 -8.71 -7.86
N LEU A 145 -4.11 -8.36 -6.70
CA LEU A 145 -3.48 -8.70 -5.43
C LEU A 145 -3.48 -10.22 -5.18
N TYR A 146 -4.60 -10.88 -5.49
CA TYR A 146 -4.70 -12.34 -5.46
C TYR A 146 -3.63 -12.99 -6.35
N ALA A 147 -3.55 -12.57 -7.61
CA ALA A 147 -2.56 -13.08 -8.56
C ALA A 147 -1.11 -12.86 -8.09
N ALA A 148 -0.82 -11.72 -7.43
CA ALA A 148 0.48 -11.46 -6.85
C ALA A 148 0.81 -12.44 -5.72
N TYR A 149 -0.14 -12.75 -4.82
CA TYR A 149 0.04 -13.77 -3.79
C TYR A 149 0.27 -15.17 -4.39
N GLU A 150 -0.54 -15.58 -5.36
CA GLU A 150 -0.37 -16.89 -6.04
C GLU A 150 0.98 -17.02 -6.74
N ALA A 151 1.41 -15.96 -7.41
CA ALA A 151 2.68 -15.95 -8.15
C ALA A 151 3.91 -16.10 -7.24
N THR A 152 3.80 -15.81 -5.93
CA THR A 152 4.88 -16.10 -4.97
C THR A 152 5.17 -17.58 -4.83
N LYS A 153 4.19 -18.46 -5.11
CA LYS A 153 4.23 -19.91 -4.85
C LYS A 153 4.51 -20.29 -3.39
N PHE A 154 4.46 -19.30 -2.51
CA PHE A 154 4.73 -19.45 -1.09
C PHE A 154 3.45 -19.69 -0.30
N PHE A 155 2.33 -19.11 -0.76
CA PHE A 155 1.02 -19.22 -0.14
C PHE A 155 0.09 -20.11 -0.97
N ARG A 156 -0.76 -20.88 -0.28
CA ARG A 156 -1.97 -21.43 -0.87
C ARG A 156 -3.09 -20.44 -0.63
N VAL A 157 -3.51 -19.75 -1.68
CA VAL A 157 -4.38 -18.57 -1.56
C VAL A 157 -5.85 -18.95 -1.77
N ASN A 158 -6.72 -18.49 -0.87
CA ASN A 158 -8.15 -18.39 -1.09
C ASN A 158 -8.52 -16.93 -1.21
N TYR A 159 -9.28 -16.56 -2.23
CA TYR A 159 -9.71 -15.19 -2.48
C TYR A 159 -11.20 -15.07 -2.25
N GLU A 160 -11.61 -14.08 -1.49
CA GLU A 160 -12.99 -13.70 -1.26
C GLU A 160 -13.14 -12.20 -1.42
N GLU A 161 -14.04 -11.76 -2.30
CA GLU A 161 -14.39 -10.36 -2.46
C GLU A 161 -15.76 -10.10 -1.84
N ARG A 162 -15.79 -9.10 -0.95
CA ARG A 162 -17.03 -8.63 -0.35
C ARG A 162 -17.27 -7.20 -0.77
N GLN A 163 -18.41 -6.94 -1.39
CA GLN A 163 -18.82 -5.58 -1.67
C GLN A 163 -19.36 -4.95 -0.39
N GLU A 164 -18.70 -3.88 0.07
CA GLU A 164 -19.26 -3.09 1.16
C GLU A 164 -20.50 -2.33 0.66
N ILE A 165 -21.61 -2.54 1.36
CA ILE A 165 -22.88 -1.89 1.05
C ILE A 165 -22.85 -0.39 1.45
N ILE A 166 -21.93 0.02 2.32
CA ILE A 166 -21.70 1.42 2.70
C ILE A 166 -20.52 1.96 1.90
N GLY A 167 -20.80 2.70 0.85
CA GLY A 167 -19.77 3.30 -0.01
C GLY A 167 -19.00 4.44 0.67
N GLU A 168 -17.85 4.78 0.10
CA GLU A 168 -17.00 5.89 0.56
C GLU A 168 -17.78 7.22 0.64
N ASP A 169 -18.69 7.48 -0.31
CA ASP A 169 -19.54 8.67 -0.33
C ASP A 169 -20.46 8.75 0.90
N ASP A 170 -20.96 7.61 1.35
CA ASP A 170 -21.82 7.56 2.54
C ASP A 170 -21.01 7.85 3.81
N ILE A 171 -19.82 7.25 3.92
CA ILE A 171 -18.87 7.51 5.03
C ILE A 171 -18.45 8.98 5.04
N PHE A 172 -18.16 9.54 3.87
CA PHE A 172 -17.79 10.95 3.73
C PHE A 172 -18.94 11.89 4.15
N ARG A 173 -20.18 11.61 3.74
CA ARG A 173 -21.37 12.36 4.14
C ARG A 173 -21.60 12.28 5.65
N ILE A 174 -21.44 11.09 6.25
CA ILE A 174 -21.55 10.90 7.69
C ILE A 174 -20.48 11.72 8.44
N LYS A 175 -19.23 11.68 7.95
CA LYS A 175 -18.11 12.45 8.56
C LYS A 175 -18.30 13.96 8.43
N LYS A 176 -18.87 14.46 7.34
CA LYS A 176 -19.13 15.89 7.09
C LYS A 176 -20.42 16.42 7.67
N ALA A 177 -21.27 15.57 8.24
CA ALA A 177 -22.51 16.02 8.85
C ALA A 177 -22.24 17.04 9.98
N PRO A 178 -22.98 18.17 10.02
CA PRO A 178 -22.66 19.30 10.89
C PRO A 178 -22.86 19.01 12.37
N ASN A 179 -23.64 18.00 12.72
CA ASN A 179 -23.91 17.60 14.10
C ASN A 179 -24.27 16.11 14.21
N GLU A 180 -24.28 15.59 15.43
CA GLU A 180 -24.54 14.19 15.72
C GLU A 180 -25.94 13.74 15.27
N LYS A 181 -26.95 14.59 15.43
CA LYS A 181 -28.32 14.30 15.01
C LYS A 181 -28.42 14.05 13.49
N GLU A 182 -27.71 14.84 12.72
CA GLU A 182 -27.68 14.67 11.26
C GLU A 182 -26.86 13.43 10.85
N ARG A 183 -25.79 13.09 11.57
CA ARG A 183 -25.06 11.82 11.39
C ARG A 183 -25.96 10.62 11.59
N ILE A 184 -26.70 10.60 12.70
CA ILE A 184 -27.64 9.53 13.03
C ILE A 184 -28.72 9.43 11.95
N ARG A 185 -29.23 10.56 11.46
CA ARG A 185 -30.25 10.59 10.41
C ARG A 185 -29.72 9.99 9.10
N ILE A 186 -28.55 10.41 8.64
CA ILE A 186 -27.91 9.88 7.42
C ILE A 186 -27.69 8.36 7.54
N PHE A 187 -27.16 7.94 8.69
CA PHE A 187 -26.91 6.53 8.96
C PHE A 187 -28.21 5.70 8.98
N ALA A 188 -29.24 6.17 9.68
CA ALA A 188 -30.53 5.50 9.75
C ALA A 188 -31.19 5.41 8.37
N THR A 189 -31.14 6.48 7.57
CA THR A 189 -31.66 6.46 6.20
C THR A 189 -30.98 5.42 5.34
N LYS A 190 -29.66 5.28 5.49
CA LYS A 190 -28.90 4.27 4.76
C LYS A 190 -29.26 2.85 5.20
N LEU A 191 -29.37 2.62 6.52
CA LEU A 191 -29.80 1.32 7.05
C LEU A 191 -31.18 0.90 6.54
N ILE A 192 -32.14 1.86 6.46
CA ILE A 192 -33.47 1.59 5.93
C ILE A 192 -33.37 1.14 4.46
N LYS A 193 -32.62 1.87 3.63
CA LYS A 193 -32.41 1.51 2.22
C LYS A 193 -31.75 0.13 2.06
N LEU A 194 -30.74 -0.16 2.89
CA LEU A 194 -30.08 -1.46 2.89
C LEU A 194 -31.06 -2.59 3.27
N ASN A 195 -31.92 -2.35 4.26
CA ASN A 195 -32.92 -3.33 4.67
C ASN A 195 -33.98 -3.57 3.56
N GLU A 196 -34.33 -2.54 2.80
CA GLU A 196 -35.21 -2.65 1.63
C GLU A 196 -34.54 -3.49 0.51
N GLN A 197 -33.28 -3.17 0.17
CA GLN A 197 -32.49 -3.94 -0.79
C GLN A 197 -32.31 -5.40 -0.36
N TYR A 198 -32.13 -5.64 0.92
CA TYR A 198 -32.03 -6.99 1.49
C TYR A 198 -33.36 -7.77 1.34
N LYS A 199 -34.51 -7.10 1.52
CA LYS A 199 -35.82 -7.74 1.29
C LYS A 199 -36.03 -8.13 -0.16
N GLU A 200 -35.53 -7.30 -1.09
CA GLU A 200 -35.60 -7.57 -2.54
C GLU A 200 -34.60 -8.64 -3.00
N ASN A 201 -33.44 -8.73 -2.32
CA ASN A 201 -32.40 -9.71 -2.63
C ASN A 201 -31.85 -10.39 -1.36
N PRO A 202 -32.50 -11.47 -0.88
CA PRO A 202 -32.10 -12.16 0.35
C PRO A 202 -30.73 -12.85 0.34
N SER A 203 -30.05 -12.89 -0.82
CA SER A 203 -28.69 -13.44 -0.94
C SER A 203 -27.61 -12.48 -0.42
N LEU A 204 -27.96 -11.24 -0.11
CA LEU A 204 -27.07 -10.30 0.58
C LEU A 204 -26.82 -10.80 2.01
N ASP A 205 -25.56 -11.02 2.36
CA ASP A 205 -25.15 -11.65 3.61
C ASP A 205 -25.59 -10.85 4.85
N LYS A 206 -26.27 -11.50 5.80
CA LYS A 206 -26.76 -10.89 7.03
C LYS A 206 -25.66 -10.51 8.02
N GLN A 207 -24.42 -10.90 7.81
CA GLN A 207 -23.31 -10.72 8.76
C GLN A 207 -22.96 -9.24 9.06
N PHE A 208 -23.53 -8.30 8.30
CA PHE A 208 -23.33 -6.86 8.52
C PHE A 208 -24.26 -6.20 9.55
N PHE A 209 -25.14 -6.96 10.21
CA PHE A 209 -26.14 -6.41 11.13
C PHE A 209 -25.98 -6.84 12.61
N LEU A 210 -24.82 -7.42 12.95
CA LEU A 210 -24.48 -7.79 14.34
C LEU A 210 -23.20 -7.03 14.79
#